data_ebf9d0a8c4ab3098919a42453c8edae5
#
_entry.id   ebf9d0a8c4ab3098919a42453c8edae5
#
_cell.length_a   1.000
_cell.length_b   1.000
_cell.length_c   1.000
_cell.angle_alpha   90.00
_cell.angle_beta   90.00
_cell.angle_gamma   90.00
#
_symmetry.space_group_name_H-M   'P 1'
#
loop_
_entity.id
_entity.type
_entity.pdbx_description
1 polymer ?
#
loop_
_entity_poly.entity_id
_entity_poly.type
_entity_poly.pdbx_seq_one_letter_code
_entity_poly.pdbx_strand_id
1 'polypeptide(L)'
;FELLQIQLGADKIYNGARTELLGDGSDFNAAIGYYGRHGQTVDMNFIANHYGKKTTCEMTADGVLQGGAKKIYRGTIDFKNGSAGAVGDEKETVLLLSDDVVNQTIPLILCSEEDVQGNHGASIGKLDDELLFYLCSRGFSEQEAVDMMAKAKIDALCRKIDDEDTVQLVQRYLE
;
A
#
# COMPACT_ATOMS: atom_id res chain seq x y z
N PHE A 1 -14.21 -0.53 -10.76
CA PHE A 1 -14.04 0.58 -9.81
C PHE A 1 -12.57 0.67 -9.41
N GLU A 2 -12.01 1.87 -9.51
CA GLU A 2 -10.63 2.16 -9.11
C GLU A 2 -10.63 3.04 -7.86
N LEU A 3 -9.78 2.71 -6.89
CA LEU A 3 -9.56 3.46 -5.66
C LEU A 3 -8.07 3.79 -5.54
N LEU A 4 -7.73 5.08 -5.54
CA LEU A 4 -6.39 5.54 -5.22
C LEU A 4 -6.43 6.33 -3.91
N GLN A 5 -5.64 5.89 -2.93
CA GLN A 5 -5.54 6.58 -1.64
C GLN A 5 -4.08 6.76 -1.25
N ILE A 6 -3.73 7.96 -0.78
CA ILE A 6 -2.41 8.24 -0.19
C ILE A 6 -2.60 8.75 1.24
N GLN A 7 -2.00 8.04 2.20
CA GLN A 7 -2.10 8.30 3.63
C GLN A 7 -0.89 9.12 4.10
N LEU A 8 -1.11 10.39 4.40
CA LEU A 8 -0.05 11.32 4.77
C LEU A 8 -0.48 12.24 5.93
N GLY A 9 0.45 12.64 6.76
CA GLY A 9 0.40 13.86 7.58
C GLY A 9 -0.32 13.81 8.91
N ALA A 10 -1.20 12.87 9.15
CA ALA A 10 -1.88 12.78 10.44
C ALA A 10 -1.07 11.98 11.46
N ASP A 11 -1.16 12.36 12.73
CA ASP A 11 -0.53 11.64 13.84
C ASP A 11 -1.05 10.20 13.95
N LYS A 12 -2.36 10.02 13.74
CA LYS A 12 -3.01 8.70 13.69
C LYS A 12 -3.99 8.64 12.52
N ILE A 13 -3.79 7.66 11.67
CA ILE A 13 -4.65 7.37 10.52
C ILE A 13 -5.31 6.02 10.75
N TYR A 14 -6.64 5.99 10.71
CA TYR A 14 -7.45 4.78 10.70
C TYR A 14 -8.31 4.84 9.44
N ASN A 15 -7.98 4.04 8.44
CA ASN A 15 -8.62 4.11 7.14
C ASN A 15 -8.83 2.71 6.55
N GLY A 16 -9.74 2.62 5.59
CA GLY A 16 -10.00 1.39 4.86
C GLY A 16 -11.17 1.50 3.92
N ALA A 17 -11.39 0.43 3.18
CA ALA A 17 -12.53 0.28 2.30
C ALA A 17 -13.03 -1.17 2.32
N ARG A 18 -14.34 -1.33 2.16
CA ARG A 18 -14.96 -2.61 1.93
C ARG A 18 -15.72 -2.55 0.61
N THR A 19 -15.37 -3.46 -0.28
CA THR A 19 -15.97 -3.55 -1.62
C THR A 19 -16.72 -4.86 -1.77
N GLU A 20 -17.96 -4.77 -2.29
CA GLU A 20 -18.81 -5.91 -2.57
C GLU A 20 -18.93 -6.09 -4.09
N LEU A 21 -18.28 -7.12 -4.64
CA LEU A 21 -18.30 -7.44 -6.07
C LEU A 21 -19.52 -8.34 -6.36
N LEU A 22 -20.70 -7.70 -6.48
CA LEU A 22 -22.00 -8.40 -6.55
C LEU A 22 -22.32 -8.93 -7.94
N GLY A 23 -21.99 -8.17 -8.99
CA GLY A 23 -22.31 -8.53 -10.37
C GLY A 23 -21.23 -9.42 -10.99
N ASP A 24 -21.63 -10.31 -11.90
CA ASP A 24 -20.68 -11.10 -12.68
C ASP A 24 -19.72 -10.19 -13.47
N GLY A 25 -18.43 -10.50 -13.45
CA GLY A 25 -17.39 -9.73 -14.13
C GLY A 25 -17.09 -8.36 -13.47
N SER A 26 -17.57 -8.09 -12.24
CA SER A 26 -17.19 -6.87 -11.52
C SER A 26 -15.70 -6.84 -11.26
N ASP A 27 -15.10 -5.64 -11.38
CA ASP A 27 -13.68 -5.39 -11.17
C ASP A 27 -13.45 -4.32 -10.10
N PHE A 28 -12.44 -4.55 -9.24
CA PHE A 28 -11.98 -3.61 -8.22
C PHE A 28 -10.46 -3.52 -8.18
N ASN A 29 -9.92 -2.33 -8.40
CA ASN A 29 -8.51 -2.04 -8.28
C ASN A 29 -8.27 -1.00 -7.19
N ALA A 30 -7.43 -1.32 -6.20
CA ALA A 30 -7.04 -0.40 -5.15
C ALA A 30 -5.52 -0.18 -5.16
N ALA A 31 -5.10 1.07 -5.24
CA ALA A 31 -3.72 1.49 -5.04
C ALA A 31 -3.63 2.35 -3.78
N ILE A 32 -2.95 1.83 -2.77
CA ILE A 32 -2.85 2.45 -1.45
C ILE A 32 -1.40 2.87 -1.23
N GLY A 33 -1.18 4.17 -1.01
CA GLY A 33 0.10 4.73 -0.64
C GLY A 33 0.12 5.19 0.82
N TYR A 34 1.25 5.05 1.50
CA TYR A 34 1.41 5.60 2.84
C TYR A 34 2.85 6.01 3.13
N TYR A 35 2.99 7.05 3.95
CA TYR A 35 4.26 7.47 4.50
C TYR A 35 4.11 7.75 5.99
N GLY A 36 4.67 6.88 6.81
CA GLY A 36 4.69 7.03 8.26
C GLY A 36 6.06 7.53 8.75
N ARG A 37 6.05 8.61 9.55
CA ARG A 37 7.23 9.20 10.16
C ARG A 37 6.93 9.78 11.54
N HIS A 38 7.93 10.09 12.34
CA HIS A 38 7.80 10.80 13.62
C HIS A 38 6.81 10.16 14.62
N GLY A 39 6.84 8.82 14.74
CA GLY A 39 5.95 8.08 15.64
C GLY A 39 4.49 7.98 15.19
N GLN A 40 4.18 8.39 13.97
CA GLN A 40 2.83 8.29 13.41
C GLN A 40 2.31 6.86 13.37
N THR A 41 1.00 6.71 13.51
CA THR A 41 0.32 5.42 13.39
C THR A 41 -0.55 5.39 12.14
N VAL A 42 -0.37 4.38 11.29
CA VAL A 42 -1.17 4.14 10.09
C VAL A 42 -1.81 2.76 10.20
N ASP A 43 -3.10 2.70 10.46
CA ASP A 43 -3.88 1.46 10.56
C ASP A 43 -4.87 1.39 9.39
N MET A 44 -4.70 0.41 8.52
CA MET A 44 -5.45 0.27 7.27
C MET A 44 -6.14 -1.10 7.20
N ASN A 45 -7.39 -1.11 6.69
CA ASN A 45 -8.16 -2.35 6.53
C ASN A 45 -8.96 -2.31 5.22
N PHE A 46 -8.51 -3.08 4.22
CA PHE A 46 -9.15 -3.17 2.90
C PHE A 46 -9.72 -4.57 2.70
N ILE A 47 -10.97 -4.63 2.27
CA ILE A 47 -11.72 -5.88 2.11
C ILE A 47 -12.38 -5.91 0.72
N ALA A 48 -12.13 -6.97 -0.04
CA ALA A 48 -12.81 -7.27 -1.28
C ALA A 48 -13.62 -8.57 -1.13
N ASN A 49 -14.95 -8.47 -1.17
CA ASN A 49 -15.85 -9.62 -1.12
C ASN A 49 -16.34 -9.97 -2.53
N HIS A 50 -16.03 -11.16 -3.02
CA HIS A 50 -16.42 -11.66 -4.32
C HIS A 50 -17.72 -12.48 -4.20
N TYR A 51 -18.82 -11.97 -4.78
CA TYR A 51 -20.12 -12.65 -4.83
C TYR A 51 -20.46 -13.09 -6.25
N GLY A 52 -20.18 -12.22 -7.24
CA GLY A 52 -20.42 -12.51 -8.65
C GLY A 52 -19.37 -13.46 -9.23
N LYS A 53 -19.72 -14.12 -10.33
CA LYS A 53 -18.79 -14.98 -11.08
C LYS A 53 -17.77 -14.16 -11.86
N LYS A 54 -16.55 -14.70 -12.00
CA LYS A 54 -15.48 -14.08 -12.80
C LYS A 54 -15.19 -12.63 -12.38
N THR A 55 -15.38 -12.34 -11.12
CA THR A 55 -15.01 -11.04 -10.54
C THR A 55 -13.52 -10.96 -10.32
N THR A 56 -12.94 -9.76 -10.42
CA THR A 56 -11.51 -9.54 -10.23
C THR A 56 -11.25 -8.47 -9.17
N CYS A 57 -10.19 -8.65 -8.38
CA CYS A 57 -9.66 -7.57 -7.57
C CYS A 57 -8.13 -7.55 -7.58
N GLU A 58 -7.55 -6.36 -7.62
CA GLU A 58 -6.14 -6.14 -7.35
C GLU A 58 -6.01 -5.06 -6.27
N MET A 59 -5.37 -5.40 -5.14
CA MET A 59 -5.09 -4.46 -4.06
C MET A 59 -3.58 -4.34 -3.90
N THR A 60 -3.04 -3.14 -4.16
CA THR A 60 -1.62 -2.84 -3.97
C THR A 60 -1.45 -1.83 -2.84
N ALA A 61 -0.56 -2.14 -1.89
CA ALA A 61 -0.18 -1.22 -0.83
C ALA A 61 1.33 -0.95 -0.90
N ASP A 62 1.68 0.31 -1.12
CA ASP A 62 3.06 0.75 -1.25
C ASP A 62 3.39 1.83 -0.21
N GLY A 63 4.42 1.61 0.60
CA GLY A 63 4.69 2.57 1.64
C GLY A 63 6.12 2.68 2.10
N VAL A 64 6.32 3.72 2.91
CA VAL A 64 7.59 4.04 3.55
C VAL A 64 7.35 4.26 5.04
N LEU A 65 8.25 3.73 5.87
CA LEU A 65 8.22 3.91 7.32
C LEU A 65 9.59 4.36 7.84
N GLN A 66 9.58 5.40 8.69
CA GLN A 66 10.77 5.87 9.41
C GLN A 66 10.41 6.50 10.77
N GLY A 67 11.42 6.74 11.61
CA GLY A 67 11.31 7.55 12.81
C GLY A 67 10.22 7.09 13.77
N GLY A 68 10.23 5.83 14.19
CA GLY A 68 9.31 5.26 15.17
C GLY A 68 7.88 5.07 14.68
N ALA A 69 7.62 5.24 13.39
CA ALA A 69 6.28 5.05 12.82
C ALA A 69 5.76 3.61 13.00
N LYS A 70 4.45 3.48 13.13
CA LYS A 70 3.75 2.20 13.27
C LYS A 70 2.75 2.03 12.15
N LYS A 71 2.81 0.90 11.46
CA LYS A 71 1.83 0.56 10.42
C LYS A 71 1.23 -0.81 10.71
N ILE A 72 -0.10 -0.88 10.56
CA ILE A 72 -0.85 -2.12 10.46
C ILE A 72 -1.62 -2.08 9.14
N TYR A 73 -1.37 -3.03 8.26
CA TYR A 73 -2.15 -3.22 7.04
C TYR A 73 -2.87 -4.57 7.11
N ARG A 74 -4.17 -4.55 6.89
CA ARG A 74 -5.01 -5.74 6.75
C ARG A 74 -5.63 -5.72 5.37
N GLY A 75 -5.28 -6.70 4.56
CA GLY A 75 -5.90 -6.96 3.27
C GLY A 75 -6.72 -8.25 3.34
N THR A 76 -7.95 -8.20 2.93
CA THR A 76 -8.84 -9.37 2.93
C THR A 76 -9.45 -9.57 1.56
N ILE A 77 -9.25 -10.75 1.00
CA ILE A 77 -9.96 -11.23 -0.18
C ILE A 77 -10.88 -12.36 0.28
N ASP A 78 -12.19 -12.22 0.06
CA ASP A 78 -13.18 -13.19 0.51
C ASP A 78 -14.01 -13.69 -0.68
N PHE A 79 -13.76 -14.93 -1.10
CA PHE A 79 -14.48 -15.60 -2.17
C PHE A 79 -15.70 -16.30 -1.58
N LYS A 80 -16.88 -15.73 -1.81
CA LYS A 80 -18.17 -16.26 -1.36
C LYS A 80 -18.62 -17.43 -2.23
N ASN A 81 -19.43 -18.30 -1.67
CA ASN A 81 -20.05 -19.38 -2.43
C ASN A 81 -20.82 -18.80 -3.63
N GLY A 82 -20.56 -19.32 -4.84
CA GLY A 82 -21.14 -18.85 -6.10
C GLY A 82 -20.24 -17.92 -6.91
N SER A 83 -19.07 -17.51 -6.40
CA SER A 83 -18.11 -16.63 -7.10
C SER A 83 -17.16 -17.36 -8.07
N ALA A 84 -17.60 -18.45 -8.69
CA ALA A 84 -16.78 -19.27 -9.57
C ALA A 84 -16.05 -18.44 -10.65
N GLY A 85 -14.77 -18.74 -10.86
CA GLY A 85 -13.87 -18.04 -11.79
C GLY A 85 -13.36 -16.68 -11.25
N ALA A 86 -13.60 -16.36 -9.98
CA ALA A 86 -13.08 -15.12 -9.39
C ALA A 86 -11.56 -15.17 -9.18
N VAL A 87 -10.91 -14.01 -9.33
CA VAL A 87 -9.47 -13.84 -9.14
C VAL A 87 -9.21 -12.65 -8.22
N GLY A 88 -8.35 -12.84 -7.22
CA GLY A 88 -7.97 -11.78 -6.30
C GLY A 88 -6.48 -11.78 -6.03
N ASP A 89 -5.87 -10.62 -6.17
CA ASP A 89 -4.44 -10.40 -5.92
C ASP A 89 -4.25 -9.28 -4.89
N GLU A 90 -3.40 -9.54 -3.90
CA GLU A 90 -2.96 -8.57 -2.91
C GLU A 90 -1.44 -8.48 -2.90
N LYS A 91 -0.89 -7.28 -3.01
CA LYS A 91 0.55 -7.05 -2.96
C LYS A 91 0.87 -5.89 -2.04
N GLU A 92 1.87 -6.07 -1.18
CA GLU A 92 2.41 -4.98 -0.39
C GLU A 92 3.91 -4.81 -0.63
N THR A 93 4.35 -3.55 -0.76
CA THR A 93 5.78 -3.21 -0.78
C THR A 93 6.07 -2.14 0.27
N VAL A 94 6.93 -2.44 1.23
CA VAL A 94 7.29 -1.54 2.31
C VAL A 94 8.78 -1.25 2.28
N LEU A 95 9.16 0.02 2.33
CA LEU A 95 10.53 0.47 2.55
C LEU A 95 10.69 0.93 4.00
N LEU A 96 11.56 0.27 4.75
CA LEU A 96 11.91 0.62 6.13
C LEU A 96 13.19 1.45 6.13
N LEU A 97 13.10 2.70 6.53
CA LEU A 97 14.21 3.65 6.52
C LEU A 97 14.84 3.87 7.92
N SER A 98 14.30 3.23 8.95
CA SER A 98 14.89 3.20 10.29
C SER A 98 14.53 1.91 11.02
N ASP A 99 15.31 1.52 12.02
CA ASP A 99 15.11 0.25 12.75
C ASP A 99 14.04 0.32 13.83
N ASP A 100 13.62 1.51 14.23
CA ASP A 100 12.66 1.76 15.32
C ASP A 100 11.19 1.71 14.87
N VAL A 101 10.91 1.34 13.62
CA VAL A 101 9.55 1.25 13.06
C VAL A 101 8.86 -0.07 13.41
N VAL A 102 7.54 -0.03 13.49
CA VAL A 102 6.71 -1.23 13.62
C VAL A 102 5.92 -1.44 12.33
N ASN A 103 6.23 -2.52 11.63
CA ASN A 103 5.53 -2.91 10.41
C ASN A 103 4.78 -4.22 10.61
N GLN A 104 3.45 -4.19 10.52
CA GLN A 104 2.57 -5.36 10.60
C GLN A 104 1.74 -5.46 9.33
N THR A 105 1.76 -6.65 8.71
CA THR A 105 0.97 -6.99 7.54
C THR A 105 0.18 -8.25 7.85
N ILE A 106 -1.14 -8.21 7.64
CA ILE A 106 -2.07 -9.29 7.95
C ILE A 106 -2.91 -9.58 6.70
N PRO A 107 -2.38 -10.32 5.72
CA PRO A 107 -3.15 -10.75 4.56
C PRO A 107 -4.10 -11.87 4.98
N LEU A 108 -5.32 -11.84 4.42
CA LEU A 108 -6.32 -12.87 4.68
C LEU A 108 -7.04 -13.24 3.38
N ILE A 109 -7.00 -14.52 3.01
CA ILE A 109 -7.78 -15.07 1.91
C ILE A 109 -8.79 -16.07 2.48
N LEU A 110 -10.08 -15.76 2.32
CA LEU A 110 -11.18 -16.62 2.71
C LEU A 110 -11.79 -17.26 1.47
N CYS A 111 -11.91 -18.57 1.43
CA CYS A 111 -12.40 -19.33 0.29
C CYS A 111 -13.61 -20.17 0.69
N SER A 112 -14.80 -19.80 0.20
CA SER A 112 -16.02 -20.58 0.25
C SER A 112 -16.45 -21.12 -1.13
N GLU A 113 -15.60 -20.93 -2.15
CA GLU A 113 -15.76 -21.40 -3.53
C GLU A 113 -14.48 -22.11 -3.97
N GLU A 114 -14.61 -23.21 -4.74
CA GLU A 114 -13.44 -24.02 -5.16
C GLU A 114 -12.77 -23.49 -6.43
N ASP A 115 -13.56 -22.95 -7.38
CA ASP A 115 -13.07 -22.44 -8.66
C ASP A 115 -12.67 -20.96 -8.54
N VAL A 116 -11.62 -20.67 -7.76
CA VAL A 116 -11.11 -19.31 -7.57
C VAL A 116 -9.59 -19.27 -7.52
N GLN A 117 -9.01 -18.09 -7.75
CA GLN A 117 -7.57 -17.85 -7.62
C GLN A 117 -7.34 -16.67 -6.67
N GLY A 118 -6.68 -16.95 -5.56
CA GLY A 118 -6.30 -15.92 -4.57
C GLY A 118 -4.80 -15.93 -4.34
N ASN A 119 -4.17 -14.77 -4.52
CA ASN A 119 -2.75 -14.60 -4.29
C ASN A 119 -2.50 -13.45 -3.33
N HIS A 120 -1.47 -13.59 -2.50
CA HIS A 120 -0.93 -12.48 -1.74
C HIS A 120 0.60 -12.50 -1.79
N GLY A 121 1.21 -11.31 -1.70
CA GLY A 121 2.66 -11.16 -1.60
C GLY A 121 3.04 -9.91 -0.81
N ALA A 122 4.10 -10.01 -0.02
CA ALA A 122 4.68 -8.88 0.68
C ALA A 122 6.18 -8.81 0.42
N SER A 123 6.66 -7.62 0.06
CA SER A 123 8.07 -7.30 -0.07
C SER A 123 8.44 -6.21 0.94
N ILE A 124 9.30 -6.56 1.89
CA ILE A 124 9.75 -5.63 2.93
C ILE A 124 11.23 -5.41 2.72
N GLY A 125 11.59 -4.21 2.24
CA GLY A 125 12.97 -3.79 2.04
C GLY A 125 13.44 -2.88 3.18
N LYS A 126 14.71 -3.01 3.52
CA LYS A 126 15.42 -2.01 4.32
C LYS A 126 16.17 -1.03 3.41
N LEU A 127 16.67 0.03 4.01
CA LEU A 127 17.59 0.94 3.35
C LEU A 127 18.77 0.14 2.78
N ASP A 128 19.09 0.38 1.52
CA ASP A 128 20.23 -0.22 0.86
C ASP A 128 21.50 0.55 1.27
N ASP A 129 22.36 -0.09 2.06
CA ASP A 129 23.58 0.52 2.58
C ASP A 129 24.56 0.93 1.47
N GLU A 130 24.61 0.20 0.36
CA GLU A 130 25.45 0.54 -0.80
C GLU A 130 24.92 1.79 -1.51
N LEU A 131 23.61 1.88 -1.70
CA LEU A 131 22.96 3.06 -2.28
C LEU A 131 23.13 4.27 -1.35
N LEU A 132 22.94 4.09 -0.04
CA LEU A 132 23.15 5.15 0.95
C LEU A 132 24.60 5.66 0.90
N PHE A 133 25.57 4.74 0.95
CA PHE A 133 26.99 5.09 0.83
C PHE A 133 27.29 5.82 -0.49
N TYR A 134 26.73 5.37 -1.61
CA TYR A 134 26.89 6.03 -2.90
C TYR A 134 26.36 7.47 -2.87
N LEU A 135 25.16 7.70 -2.34
CA LEU A 135 24.58 9.04 -2.25
C LEU A 135 25.40 9.96 -1.33
N CYS A 136 25.83 9.45 -0.18
CA CYS A 136 26.69 10.19 0.75
C CYS A 136 28.05 10.53 0.08
N SER A 137 28.63 9.64 -0.71
CA SER A 137 29.87 9.90 -1.46
C SER A 137 29.73 10.98 -2.54
N ARG A 138 28.48 11.28 -2.94
CA ARG A 138 28.12 12.36 -3.89
C ARG A 138 27.79 13.68 -3.19
N GLY A 139 27.90 13.74 -1.86
CA GLY A 139 27.74 14.96 -1.08
C GLY A 139 26.40 15.14 -0.38
N PHE A 140 25.48 14.16 -0.49
CA PHE A 140 24.26 14.17 0.31
C PHE A 140 24.57 13.77 1.76
N SER A 141 23.92 14.41 2.71
CA SER A 141 23.85 13.88 4.08
C SER A 141 23.01 12.59 4.09
N GLU A 142 23.19 11.77 5.13
CA GLU A 142 22.40 10.55 5.31
C GLU A 142 20.90 10.86 5.34
N GLN A 143 20.49 11.93 6.04
CA GLN A 143 19.09 12.33 6.11
C GLN A 143 18.53 12.75 4.72
N GLU A 144 19.28 13.54 3.96
CA GLU A 144 18.87 13.93 2.61
C GLU A 144 18.71 12.73 1.67
N ALA A 145 19.60 11.73 1.79
CA ALA A 145 19.52 10.50 1.01
C ALA A 145 18.26 9.69 1.38
N VAL A 146 17.97 9.54 2.67
CA VAL A 146 16.78 8.86 3.20
C VAL A 146 15.49 9.57 2.73
N ASP A 147 15.42 10.88 2.86
CA ASP A 147 14.25 11.67 2.44
C ASP A 147 14.03 11.60 0.91
N MET A 148 15.12 11.61 0.13
CA MET A 148 15.05 11.44 -1.32
C MET A 148 14.50 10.07 -1.72
N MET A 149 14.89 9.00 -1.04
CA MET A 149 14.37 7.65 -1.28
C MET A 149 12.90 7.53 -0.91
N ALA A 150 12.49 8.10 0.22
CA ALA A 150 11.09 8.17 0.63
C ALA A 150 10.24 8.91 -0.41
N LYS A 151 10.71 10.09 -0.83
CA LYS A 151 10.05 10.92 -1.84
C LYS A 151 9.89 10.18 -3.16
N ALA A 152 10.95 9.52 -3.65
CA ALA A 152 10.91 8.76 -4.90
C ALA A 152 9.84 7.65 -4.88
N LYS A 153 9.67 6.97 -3.73
CA LYS A 153 8.64 5.93 -3.57
C LYS A 153 7.23 6.52 -3.64
N ILE A 154 6.98 7.65 -2.99
CA ILE A 154 5.67 8.32 -3.03
C ILE A 154 5.41 8.96 -4.39
N ASP A 155 6.41 9.56 -5.03
CA ASP A 155 6.29 10.12 -6.39
C ASP A 155 5.88 9.06 -7.42
N ALA A 156 6.32 7.81 -7.24
CA ALA A 156 5.90 6.71 -8.11
C ALA A 156 4.38 6.43 -8.02
N LEU A 157 3.79 6.62 -6.83
CA LEU A 157 2.33 6.53 -6.64
C LEU A 157 1.60 7.75 -7.24
N CYS A 158 2.19 8.95 -7.10
CA CYS A 158 1.62 10.16 -7.66
C CYS A 158 1.43 10.10 -9.18
N ARG A 159 2.23 9.30 -9.89
CA ARG A 159 2.06 9.09 -11.35
C ARG A 159 0.74 8.41 -11.73
N LYS A 160 0.04 7.82 -10.77
CA LYS A 160 -1.29 7.23 -10.97
C LYS A 160 -2.43 8.24 -10.74
N ILE A 161 -2.12 9.47 -10.36
CA ILE A 161 -3.10 10.52 -10.09
C ILE A 161 -3.22 11.39 -11.33
N ASP A 162 -4.42 11.50 -11.90
CA ASP A 162 -4.69 12.34 -13.08
C ASP A 162 -4.88 13.83 -12.71
N ASP A 163 -5.12 14.13 -11.42
CA ASP A 163 -5.36 15.48 -10.92
C ASP A 163 -4.05 16.15 -10.46
N GLU A 164 -3.62 17.16 -11.21
CA GLU A 164 -2.36 17.87 -10.98
C GLU A 164 -2.33 18.64 -9.66
N ASP A 165 -3.46 19.20 -9.22
CA ASP A 165 -3.57 19.91 -7.95
C ASP A 165 -3.36 18.97 -6.76
N THR A 166 -3.90 17.76 -6.82
CA THR A 166 -3.68 16.71 -5.82
C THR A 166 -2.21 16.26 -5.80
N VAL A 167 -1.58 16.07 -6.96
CA VAL A 167 -0.14 15.75 -7.04
C VAL A 167 0.70 16.82 -6.38
N GLN A 168 0.44 18.10 -6.66
CA GLN A 168 1.16 19.22 -6.05
C GLN A 168 0.93 19.29 -4.52
N LEU A 169 -0.26 18.93 -4.05
CA LEU A 169 -0.53 18.87 -2.60
C LEU A 169 0.32 17.81 -1.91
N VAL A 170 0.42 16.62 -2.50
CA VAL A 170 1.27 15.53 -2.00
C VAL A 170 2.74 15.94 -2.02
N GLN A 171 3.23 16.52 -3.11
CA GLN A 171 4.62 16.95 -3.25
C GLN A 171 5.01 18.01 -2.22
N ARG A 172 4.15 19.02 -2.00
CA ARG A 172 4.37 20.03 -0.94
C ARG A 172 4.44 19.45 0.47
N TYR A 173 3.72 18.36 0.72
CA TYR A 173 3.82 17.66 2.01
C TYR A 173 5.17 16.94 2.19
N LEU A 174 5.82 16.54 1.09
CA LEU A 174 7.10 15.82 1.10
C LEU A 174 8.33 16.77 1.10
N GLU A 175 8.12 18.07 0.95
CA GLU A 175 9.15 19.10 1.11
C GLU A 175 9.44 19.40 2.59
#